data_86cb2c9a70c5394f78559aa564ec3210
#
_entry.id   86cb2c9a70c5394f78559aa564ec3210
#
_cell.length_a   1.000
_cell.length_b   1.000
_cell.length_c   1.000
_cell.angle_alpha   90.00
_cell.angle_beta   90.00
_cell.angle_gamma   90.00
#
_symmetry.space_group_name_H-M   'P 1'
#
loop_
_entity.id
_entity.type
_entity.pdbx_description
1 polymer ?
#
loop_
_entity_poly.entity_id
_entity_poly.type
_entity_poly.pdbx_seq_one_letter_code
_entity_poly.pdbx_strand_id
1 'polypeptide(L)'
;NSKADQTPPMASFSYSQGQGDGEVWKDYTFANLSTSATTYMWEFEGGATSPDVDPTFTFPGEGMYTVSLTASDALGVESIFSDVINVVEPEEPEAIVPEILEASFEDNSLADGTGDGRDSWRNSALGGVIQITSSPVQNGSQAAKFPSAGDRIAYQELSVSANSDYVLTYYYTLKTNNPGSVTVSVLANGGHTDLATALAAKIEDFEGTDQTSSSNYVQENISFNTGANSVISILITNQGEEARVDNFSIEAQ
;
A
#
# COMPACT_ATOMS: atom_id res chain seq x y z
N ASN A 1 55.40 36.07 -15.33
CA ASN A 1 54.15 36.81 -15.68
C ASN A 1 53.11 35.77 -16.11
N SER A 2 52.34 35.23 -15.16
CA SER A 2 51.13 34.49 -15.49
C SER A 2 50.13 35.51 -16.04
N LYS A 3 49.67 35.28 -17.27
CA LYS A 3 48.57 36.05 -17.87
C LYS A 3 47.36 35.80 -16.97
N ALA A 4 46.74 36.88 -16.43
CA ALA A 4 45.51 36.72 -15.67
C ALA A 4 44.47 36.03 -16.53
N ASP A 5 43.72 35.13 -15.94
CA ASP A 5 42.60 34.50 -16.62
C ASP A 5 41.64 35.60 -17.06
N GLN A 6 41.41 35.69 -18.37
CA GLN A 6 40.58 36.72 -18.97
C GLN A 6 39.17 36.20 -19.31
N THR A 7 38.89 34.95 -18.92
CA THR A 7 37.55 34.37 -19.10
C THR A 7 36.64 34.87 -17.96
N PRO A 8 35.61 35.67 -18.24
CA PRO A 8 34.72 36.11 -17.17
C PRO A 8 33.99 34.93 -16.53
N PRO A 9 33.62 35.03 -15.25
CA PRO A 9 32.83 33.99 -14.60
C PRO A 9 31.48 33.82 -15.28
N MET A 10 30.96 32.61 -15.25
CA MET A 10 29.61 32.28 -15.71
C MET A 10 28.92 31.48 -14.64
N ALA A 11 27.92 32.05 -13.98
CA ALA A 11 27.12 31.40 -12.97
C ALA A 11 26.17 30.40 -13.60
N SER A 12 26.05 29.24 -12.97
CA SER A 12 25.08 28.20 -13.31
C SER A 12 24.95 27.22 -12.17
N PHE A 13 23.78 26.60 -12.00
CA PHE A 13 23.56 25.55 -11.03
C PHE A 13 22.52 24.55 -11.51
N SER A 14 22.47 23.40 -10.84
CA SER A 14 21.37 22.44 -10.85
C SER A 14 20.91 22.17 -9.43
N TYR A 15 19.77 21.51 -9.29
CA TYR A 15 19.22 21.14 -7.98
C TYR A 15 18.50 19.79 -8.04
N SER A 16 18.34 19.18 -6.88
CA SER A 16 17.52 17.99 -6.70
C SER A 16 16.67 18.13 -5.44
N GLN A 17 15.42 17.67 -5.53
CA GLN A 17 14.50 17.58 -4.41
C GLN A 17 14.81 16.35 -3.57
N GLY A 18 14.68 16.45 -2.25
CA GLY A 18 14.74 15.33 -1.33
C GLY A 18 13.66 14.31 -1.62
N GLN A 19 13.98 13.03 -1.38
CA GLN A 19 13.07 11.91 -1.60
C GLN A 19 13.02 11.05 -0.35
N GLY A 20 11.84 10.59 0.01
CA GLY A 20 11.57 9.80 1.21
C GLY A 20 10.28 10.23 1.88
N ASP A 21 9.95 9.54 2.98
CA ASP A 21 8.74 9.78 3.75
C ASP A 21 8.80 11.13 4.51
N GLY A 22 7.64 11.68 4.78
CA GLY A 22 7.47 12.92 5.53
C GLY A 22 7.81 14.17 4.74
N GLU A 23 8.31 15.20 5.40
CA GLU A 23 8.54 16.53 4.81
C GLU A 23 9.86 16.67 4.03
N VAL A 24 10.56 15.56 3.74
CA VAL A 24 11.87 15.55 3.02
C VAL A 24 11.76 16.18 1.63
N TRP A 25 10.58 16.21 1.03
CA TRP A 25 10.32 16.87 -0.25
C TRP A 25 10.53 18.39 -0.23
N LYS A 26 10.60 19.01 0.95
CA LYS A 26 10.94 20.44 1.13
C LYS A 26 12.45 20.70 1.06
N ASP A 27 13.29 19.65 1.23
CA ASP A 27 14.73 19.74 1.25
C ASP A 27 15.30 19.68 -0.17
N TYR A 28 16.10 20.66 -0.52
CA TYR A 28 16.76 20.73 -1.82
C TYR A 28 18.28 20.77 -1.66
N THR A 29 18.96 20.06 -2.53
CA THR A 29 20.43 20.09 -2.67
C THR A 29 20.77 20.82 -3.98
N PHE A 30 21.63 21.80 -3.89
CA PHE A 30 22.09 22.60 -5.02
C PHE A 30 23.52 22.18 -5.40
N ALA A 31 23.75 22.02 -6.68
CA ALA A 31 25.08 21.76 -7.24
C ALA A 31 25.53 22.95 -8.08
N ASN A 32 26.63 23.57 -7.72
CA ASN A 32 27.23 24.67 -8.45
C ASN A 32 27.90 24.17 -9.74
N LEU A 33 27.52 24.73 -10.85
CA LEU A 33 28.03 24.43 -12.19
C LEU A 33 28.74 25.65 -12.80
N SER A 34 29.01 26.67 -12.00
CA SER A 34 29.68 27.90 -12.47
C SER A 34 31.09 27.64 -12.96
N THR A 35 31.54 28.40 -13.94
CA THR A 35 32.88 28.32 -14.50
C THR A 35 33.64 29.65 -14.30
N SER A 36 34.97 29.60 -14.22
CA SER A 36 35.86 30.77 -14.07
C SER A 36 35.57 31.63 -12.83
N ALA A 37 34.97 31.04 -11.77
CA ALA A 37 34.66 31.70 -10.52
C ALA A 37 35.44 31.11 -9.35
N THR A 38 35.65 31.88 -8.28
CA THR A 38 36.38 31.47 -7.08
C THR A 38 35.56 31.64 -5.80
N THR A 39 34.50 32.45 -5.85
CA THR A 39 33.62 32.70 -4.72
C THR A 39 32.16 32.67 -5.17
N TYR A 40 31.28 32.28 -4.26
CA TYR A 40 29.88 32.05 -4.53
C TYR A 40 29.03 32.67 -3.44
N MET A 41 27.85 33.17 -3.83
CA MET A 41 26.84 33.65 -2.89
C MET A 41 25.47 33.25 -3.43
N TRP A 42 24.80 32.41 -2.68
CA TRP A 42 23.42 32.02 -2.94
C TRP A 42 22.45 32.93 -2.21
N GLU A 43 21.36 33.23 -2.87
CA GLU A 43 20.22 33.92 -2.26
C GLU A 43 18.96 33.07 -2.53
N PHE A 44 18.29 32.72 -1.45
CA PHE A 44 17.00 32.01 -1.49
C PHE A 44 15.87 33.00 -1.23
N GLU A 45 14.73 32.81 -1.89
CA GLU A 45 13.56 33.63 -1.65
C GLU A 45 13.20 33.62 -0.16
N GLY A 46 12.92 34.83 0.39
CA GLY A 46 12.78 35.02 1.85
C GLY A 46 14.02 35.59 2.53
N GLY A 47 15.13 35.78 1.79
CA GLY A 47 16.33 36.49 2.23
C GLY A 47 17.39 35.63 2.91
N ALA A 48 17.25 34.31 2.92
CA ALA A 48 18.32 33.42 3.36
C ALA A 48 19.46 33.41 2.33
N THR A 49 20.71 33.32 2.81
CA THR A 49 21.89 33.28 1.96
C THR A 49 22.85 32.18 2.36
N SER A 50 23.67 31.65 1.42
CA SER A 50 24.76 30.72 1.71
C SER A 50 26.00 31.06 0.85
N PRO A 51 27.22 31.02 1.42
CA PRO A 51 28.47 31.13 0.69
C PRO A 51 29.02 29.75 0.28
N ASP A 52 28.36 28.65 0.60
CA ASP A 52 28.81 27.30 0.30
C ASP A 52 28.85 27.04 -1.21
N VAL A 53 29.75 26.16 -1.64
CA VAL A 53 29.82 25.79 -3.07
C VAL A 53 28.54 25.07 -3.49
N ASP A 54 28.13 24.09 -2.71
CA ASP A 54 26.96 23.24 -2.97
C ASP A 54 26.05 23.21 -1.71
N PRO A 55 25.18 24.23 -1.53
CA PRO A 55 24.36 24.32 -0.33
C PRO A 55 23.16 23.37 -0.39
N THR A 56 22.61 23.13 0.80
CA THR A 56 21.25 22.57 0.96
C THR A 56 20.32 23.66 1.50
N PHE A 57 19.06 23.58 1.13
CA PHE A 57 18.05 24.52 1.63
C PHE A 57 16.70 23.81 1.80
N THR A 58 16.01 24.08 2.91
CA THR A 58 14.67 23.58 3.18
C THR A 58 13.67 24.70 2.92
N PHE A 59 12.78 24.50 1.93
CA PHE A 59 11.70 25.44 1.64
C PHE A 59 10.58 25.33 2.69
N PRO A 60 9.83 26.43 2.95
CA PRO A 60 8.80 26.41 3.98
C PRO A 60 7.56 25.57 3.64
N GLY A 61 7.34 25.25 2.37
CA GLY A 61 6.21 24.49 1.88
C GLY A 61 6.10 24.54 0.37
N GLU A 62 4.97 24.14 -0.16
CA GLU A 62 4.68 24.23 -1.59
C GLU A 62 4.70 25.68 -2.08
N GLY A 63 5.17 25.88 -3.30
CA GLY A 63 5.23 27.20 -3.92
C GLY A 63 6.31 27.32 -4.98
N MET A 64 6.36 28.49 -5.59
CA MET A 64 7.39 28.86 -6.55
C MET A 64 8.39 29.80 -5.86
N TYR A 65 9.64 29.39 -5.79
CA TYR A 65 10.69 30.12 -5.09
C TYR A 65 11.83 30.48 -6.03
N THR A 66 12.25 31.73 -6.01
CA THR A 66 13.41 32.18 -6.77
C THR A 66 14.69 31.90 -6.01
N VAL A 67 15.63 31.23 -6.66
CA VAL A 67 16.98 31.02 -6.15
C VAL A 67 17.97 31.69 -7.11
N SER A 68 18.89 32.46 -6.56
CA SER A 68 19.92 33.16 -7.31
C SER A 68 21.32 32.75 -6.84
N LEU A 69 22.22 32.52 -7.77
CA LEU A 69 23.64 32.31 -7.52
C LEU A 69 24.46 33.45 -8.13
N THR A 70 25.19 34.16 -7.29
CA THR A 70 26.25 35.07 -7.72
C THR A 70 27.59 34.37 -7.66
N ALA A 71 28.28 34.25 -8.78
CA ALA A 71 29.61 33.66 -8.89
C ALA A 71 30.62 34.73 -9.27
N SER A 72 31.69 34.89 -8.49
CA SER A 72 32.70 35.96 -8.69
C SER A 72 34.08 35.36 -8.90
N ASP A 73 34.89 35.99 -9.77
CA ASP A 73 36.29 35.64 -9.96
C ASP A 73 37.22 36.35 -8.94
N ALA A 74 38.50 36.07 -9.02
CA ALA A 74 39.52 36.68 -8.15
C ALA A 74 39.75 38.18 -8.45
N LEU A 75 39.23 38.70 -9.55
CA LEU A 75 39.31 40.11 -9.93
C LEU A 75 38.07 40.90 -9.53
N GLY A 76 37.07 40.25 -8.96
CA GLY A 76 35.81 40.84 -8.53
C GLY A 76 34.79 41.03 -9.66
N VAL A 77 34.97 40.33 -10.79
CA VAL A 77 33.96 40.27 -11.83
C VAL A 77 32.90 39.27 -11.43
N GLU A 78 31.63 39.62 -11.57
CA GLU A 78 30.49 38.82 -11.12
C GLU A 78 29.62 38.37 -12.31
N SER A 79 29.03 37.18 -12.11
CA SER A 79 27.95 36.65 -12.94
C SER A 79 26.83 36.17 -12.05
N ILE A 80 25.58 36.40 -12.45
CA ILE A 80 24.40 36.00 -11.69
C ILE A 80 23.58 35.07 -12.57
N PHE A 81 23.13 33.98 -11.96
CA PHE A 81 22.15 33.04 -12.54
C PHE A 81 21.00 32.87 -11.55
N SER A 82 19.78 32.95 -12.04
CA SER A 82 18.57 32.76 -11.21
C SER A 82 17.64 31.77 -11.88
N ASP A 83 17.00 30.94 -11.07
CA ASP A 83 15.97 29.99 -11.51
C ASP A 83 14.79 30.01 -10.54
N VAL A 84 13.62 29.63 -11.03
CA VAL A 84 12.39 29.51 -10.23
C VAL A 84 12.10 28.05 -9.99
N ILE A 85 12.18 27.64 -8.74
CA ILE A 85 11.97 26.28 -8.30
C ILE A 85 10.51 26.12 -7.89
N ASN A 86 9.80 25.19 -8.54
CA ASN A 86 8.46 24.80 -8.14
C ASN A 86 8.55 23.66 -7.11
N VAL A 87 8.35 24.01 -5.85
CA VAL A 87 8.33 23.06 -4.73
C VAL A 87 6.93 22.49 -4.61
N VAL A 88 6.80 21.19 -4.78
CA VAL A 88 5.52 20.47 -4.65
C VAL A 88 5.72 19.22 -3.82
N GLU A 89 4.72 18.88 -3.01
CA GLU A 89 4.66 17.59 -2.33
C GLU A 89 4.42 16.50 -3.40
N PRO A 90 5.27 15.46 -3.46
CA PRO A 90 5.01 14.34 -4.36
C PRO A 90 3.69 13.65 -4.00
N GLU A 91 2.83 13.40 -4.97
CA GLU A 91 1.64 12.58 -4.74
C GLU A 91 2.06 11.16 -4.36
N GLU A 92 1.56 10.66 -3.23
CA GLU A 92 1.72 9.24 -2.88
C GLU A 92 0.94 8.39 -3.89
N PRO A 93 1.51 7.29 -4.39
CA PRO A 93 0.78 6.38 -5.27
C PRO A 93 -0.48 5.85 -4.56
N GLU A 94 -1.63 5.92 -5.23
CA GLU A 94 -2.86 5.31 -4.69
C GLU A 94 -2.63 3.81 -4.45
N ALA A 95 -3.14 3.33 -3.31
CA ALA A 95 -3.05 1.92 -2.97
C ALA A 95 -3.84 1.06 -3.96
N ILE A 96 -3.27 -0.07 -4.36
CA ILE A 96 -3.94 -1.05 -5.23
C ILE A 96 -5.20 -1.55 -4.52
N VAL A 97 -6.35 -1.49 -5.18
CA VAL A 97 -7.57 -2.18 -4.72
C VAL A 97 -7.56 -3.57 -5.34
N PRO A 98 -7.31 -4.63 -4.56
CA PRO A 98 -7.23 -5.99 -5.10
C PRO A 98 -8.61 -6.52 -5.49
N GLU A 99 -8.66 -7.33 -6.53
CA GLU A 99 -9.86 -8.07 -6.89
C GLU A 99 -9.95 -9.38 -6.10
N ILE A 100 -11.05 -9.59 -5.39
CA ILE A 100 -11.37 -10.89 -4.77
C ILE A 100 -12.13 -11.70 -5.81
N LEU A 101 -11.52 -12.78 -6.29
CA LEU A 101 -12.13 -13.68 -7.25
C LEU A 101 -13.23 -14.51 -6.57
N GLU A 102 -14.35 -14.73 -7.27
CA GLU A 102 -15.50 -15.48 -6.74
C GLU A 102 -15.93 -14.95 -5.36
N ALA A 103 -16.01 -13.63 -5.20
CA ALA A 103 -16.27 -12.96 -3.93
C ALA A 103 -17.61 -13.35 -3.28
N SER A 104 -18.58 -13.81 -4.05
CA SER A 104 -19.88 -14.32 -3.59
C SER A 104 -20.07 -15.81 -3.93
N PHE A 105 -18.97 -16.52 -4.25
CA PHE A 105 -18.98 -17.95 -4.56
C PHE A 105 -19.90 -18.36 -5.71
N GLU A 106 -20.21 -17.46 -6.61
CA GLU A 106 -20.97 -17.72 -7.81
C GLU A 106 -20.11 -18.45 -8.86
N ASP A 107 -20.72 -19.30 -9.64
CA ASP A 107 -20.06 -19.91 -10.81
C ASP A 107 -19.89 -18.84 -11.89
N ASN A 108 -18.71 -18.28 -12.00
CA ASN A 108 -18.39 -17.18 -12.90
C ASN A 108 -17.62 -17.63 -14.15
N SER A 109 -17.49 -18.93 -14.38
CA SER A 109 -16.76 -19.46 -15.54
C SER A 109 -15.33 -18.91 -15.64
N LEU A 110 -14.67 -18.73 -14.50
CA LEU A 110 -13.28 -18.29 -14.45
C LEU A 110 -12.39 -19.33 -15.15
N ALA A 111 -11.36 -18.84 -15.86
CA ALA A 111 -10.45 -19.69 -16.62
C ALA A 111 -9.52 -20.56 -15.76
N ASP A 112 -9.55 -20.40 -14.45
CA ASP A 112 -8.67 -20.99 -13.45
C ASP A 112 -9.23 -22.28 -12.83
N GLY A 113 -10.46 -22.67 -13.16
CA GLY A 113 -11.07 -23.79 -12.49
C GLY A 113 -12.21 -24.48 -13.23
N THR A 114 -13.02 -25.21 -12.48
CA THR A 114 -14.13 -26.01 -12.99
C THR A 114 -15.44 -25.22 -13.10
N GLY A 115 -15.44 -23.96 -12.63
CA GLY A 115 -16.60 -23.08 -12.64
C GLY A 115 -17.62 -23.43 -11.57
N ASP A 116 -17.19 -23.85 -10.37
CA ASP A 116 -18.09 -24.26 -9.28
C ASP A 116 -18.21 -23.21 -8.15
N GLY A 117 -17.76 -21.96 -8.38
CA GLY A 117 -17.88 -20.85 -7.44
C GLY A 117 -16.94 -20.89 -6.25
N ARG A 118 -15.99 -21.82 -6.22
CA ARG A 118 -14.99 -21.98 -5.15
C ARG A 118 -13.59 -22.28 -5.66
N ASP A 119 -13.38 -22.22 -6.96
CA ASP A 119 -12.10 -22.61 -7.56
C ASP A 119 -10.98 -21.68 -7.13
N SER A 120 -11.23 -20.38 -7.02
CA SER A 120 -10.28 -19.38 -6.54
C SER A 120 -10.01 -19.43 -5.02
N TRP A 121 -10.78 -20.26 -4.30
CA TRP A 121 -10.67 -20.43 -2.84
C TRP A 121 -10.05 -21.75 -2.41
N ARG A 122 -9.40 -22.46 -3.34
CA ARG A 122 -8.82 -23.79 -3.06
C ARG A 122 -7.36 -23.69 -2.64
N ASN A 123 -7.04 -24.33 -1.53
CA ASN A 123 -5.67 -24.65 -1.15
C ASN A 123 -5.65 -26.02 -0.41
N SER A 124 -5.40 -27.08 -1.17
CA SER A 124 -5.43 -28.45 -0.65
C SER A 124 -4.31 -28.79 0.35
N ALA A 125 -3.28 -27.94 0.44
CA ALA A 125 -2.22 -28.10 1.42
C ALA A 125 -2.66 -27.64 2.82
N LEU A 126 -3.63 -26.71 2.90
CA LEU A 126 -4.13 -26.18 4.18
C LEU A 126 -5.33 -26.96 4.73
N GLY A 127 -6.15 -27.57 3.87
CA GLY A 127 -7.32 -28.31 4.32
C GLY A 127 -8.24 -28.76 3.19
N GLY A 128 -9.39 -29.33 3.55
CA GLY A 128 -10.42 -29.76 2.62
C GLY A 128 -11.11 -28.55 1.96
N VAL A 129 -11.56 -28.75 0.73
CA VAL A 129 -12.29 -27.70 -0.03
C VAL A 129 -13.67 -27.48 0.59
N ILE A 130 -14.06 -26.22 0.73
CA ILE A 130 -15.40 -25.80 1.16
C ILE A 130 -16.49 -26.41 0.31
N GLN A 131 -17.71 -26.44 0.82
CA GLN A 131 -18.91 -26.76 0.05
C GLN A 131 -19.59 -25.48 -0.43
N ILE A 132 -20.41 -25.61 -1.45
CA ILE A 132 -21.32 -24.55 -1.91
C ILE A 132 -22.73 -24.88 -1.43
N THR A 133 -23.48 -23.86 -1.04
CA THR A 133 -24.90 -23.94 -0.70
C THR A 133 -25.69 -22.90 -1.47
N SER A 134 -26.94 -23.20 -1.77
CA SER A 134 -27.88 -22.25 -2.38
C SER A 134 -28.89 -21.68 -1.39
N SER A 135 -28.78 -22.03 -0.09
CA SER A 135 -29.68 -21.49 0.95
C SER A 135 -29.12 -21.72 2.36
N PRO A 136 -29.14 -20.71 3.24
CA PRO A 136 -29.35 -19.31 2.90
C PRO A 136 -28.15 -18.73 2.16
N VAL A 137 -28.36 -17.67 1.37
CA VAL A 137 -27.35 -16.86 0.70
C VAL A 137 -27.52 -15.41 1.10
N GLN A 138 -26.44 -14.63 1.11
CA GLN A 138 -26.48 -13.21 1.37
C GLN A 138 -26.53 -12.42 0.05
N ASN A 139 -25.79 -12.87 -0.96
CA ASN A 139 -25.76 -12.27 -2.30
C ASN A 139 -25.88 -13.36 -3.35
N GLY A 140 -26.51 -13.06 -4.48
CA GLY A 140 -26.63 -13.97 -5.61
C GLY A 140 -27.43 -15.25 -5.32
N SER A 141 -26.90 -16.39 -5.68
CA SER A 141 -27.55 -17.71 -5.63
C SER A 141 -26.73 -18.77 -4.88
N GLN A 142 -25.50 -18.46 -4.48
CA GLN A 142 -24.59 -19.39 -3.83
C GLN A 142 -23.88 -18.72 -2.64
N ALA A 143 -23.40 -19.53 -1.71
CA ALA A 143 -22.55 -19.11 -0.59
C ALA A 143 -21.58 -20.25 -0.23
N ALA A 144 -20.45 -19.92 0.35
CA ALA A 144 -19.54 -20.90 0.91
C ALA A 144 -20.12 -21.55 2.16
N LYS A 145 -19.97 -22.86 2.27
CA LYS A 145 -20.41 -23.64 3.42
C LYS A 145 -19.26 -24.44 4.03
N PHE A 146 -19.09 -24.30 5.32
CA PHE A 146 -18.11 -24.98 6.15
C PHE A 146 -18.85 -25.95 7.08
N PRO A 147 -18.78 -27.28 6.86
CA PRO A 147 -19.41 -28.26 7.73
C PRO A 147 -18.86 -28.20 9.17
N SER A 148 -19.64 -28.65 10.12
CA SER A 148 -19.29 -28.67 11.56
C SER A 148 -18.06 -29.49 11.91
N ALA A 149 -17.58 -30.36 11.01
CA ALA A 149 -16.33 -31.10 11.20
C ALA A 149 -15.08 -30.22 11.32
N GLY A 150 -15.13 -28.97 10.82
CA GLY A 150 -14.01 -28.02 10.92
C GLY A 150 -12.78 -28.40 10.09
N ASP A 151 -12.95 -29.28 9.09
CA ASP A 151 -11.89 -29.79 8.23
C ASP A 151 -11.78 -29.09 6.86
N ARG A 152 -12.63 -28.09 6.65
CA ARG A 152 -12.71 -27.33 5.39
C ARG A 152 -12.16 -25.93 5.58
N ILE A 153 -11.47 -25.46 4.57
CA ILE A 153 -10.93 -24.08 4.52
C ILE A 153 -11.26 -23.40 3.20
N ALA A 154 -11.31 -22.08 3.21
CA ALA A 154 -11.19 -21.26 2.01
C ALA A 154 -9.92 -20.42 2.13
N TYR A 155 -9.20 -20.27 1.02
CA TYR A 155 -7.95 -19.53 0.98
C TYR A 155 -7.80 -18.83 -0.37
N GLN A 156 -7.44 -17.54 -0.35
CA GLN A 156 -7.14 -16.79 -1.58
C GLN A 156 -6.02 -15.78 -1.32
N GLU A 157 -5.12 -15.63 -2.30
CA GLU A 157 -4.03 -14.67 -2.26
C GLU A 157 -4.41 -13.41 -3.03
N LEU A 158 -4.06 -12.24 -2.49
CA LEU A 158 -4.36 -10.93 -3.07
C LEU A 158 -3.09 -10.10 -3.17
N SER A 159 -2.88 -9.47 -4.34
CA SER A 159 -1.83 -8.45 -4.49
C SER A 159 -2.30 -7.14 -3.89
N VAL A 160 -1.50 -6.54 -3.03
CA VAL A 160 -1.79 -5.31 -2.30
C VAL A 160 -0.63 -4.33 -2.39
N SER A 161 -0.84 -3.06 -2.07
CA SER A 161 0.25 -2.12 -1.80
C SER A 161 0.83 -2.36 -0.42
N ALA A 162 2.16 -2.29 -0.30
CA ALA A 162 2.83 -2.34 1.00
C ALA A 162 2.56 -1.04 1.80
N ASN A 163 2.61 -1.14 3.12
CA ASN A 163 2.38 -0.05 4.08
C ASN A 163 1.06 0.69 3.90
N SER A 164 0.04 0.00 3.41
CA SER A 164 -1.27 0.57 3.11
C SER A 164 -2.36 -0.03 3.99
N ASP A 165 -3.34 0.79 4.33
CA ASP A 165 -4.48 0.39 5.13
C ASP A 165 -5.62 -0.11 4.24
N TYR A 166 -6.25 -1.20 4.67
CA TYR A 166 -7.38 -1.84 3.97
C TYR A 166 -8.48 -2.22 4.93
N VAL A 167 -9.69 -2.33 4.39
CA VAL A 167 -10.85 -2.94 5.07
C VAL A 167 -11.38 -4.08 4.23
N LEU A 168 -11.37 -5.28 4.80
CA LEU A 168 -12.03 -6.47 4.26
C LEU A 168 -13.43 -6.56 4.85
N THR A 169 -14.45 -6.53 4.01
CA THR A 169 -15.87 -6.68 4.41
C THR A 169 -16.38 -8.03 3.92
N TYR A 170 -17.14 -8.72 4.77
CA TYR A 170 -17.80 -9.99 4.42
C TYR A 170 -19.03 -10.21 5.28
N TYR A 171 -19.77 -11.27 4.97
CA TYR A 171 -20.98 -11.66 5.70
C TYR A 171 -20.88 -13.10 6.13
N TYR A 172 -21.36 -13.40 7.34
CA TYR A 172 -21.39 -14.79 7.84
C TYR A 172 -22.71 -15.13 8.54
N THR A 173 -23.00 -16.42 8.63
CA THR A 173 -24.05 -16.98 9.48
C THR A 173 -23.62 -18.36 9.99
N LEU A 174 -24.11 -18.73 11.17
CA LEU A 174 -23.85 -20.00 11.82
C LEU A 174 -25.16 -20.74 12.08
N LYS A 175 -25.14 -22.08 11.97
CA LYS A 175 -26.26 -22.86 12.53
C LYS A 175 -26.31 -22.71 14.04
N THR A 176 -27.52 -22.89 14.59
CA THR A 176 -27.85 -22.58 15.99
C THR A 176 -27.93 -23.82 16.89
N ASN A 177 -27.55 -25.01 16.37
CA ASN A 177 -27.74 -26.27 17.08
C ASN A 177 -26.72 -26.47 18.20
N ASN A 178 -25.46 -26.11 17.96
CA ASN A 178 -24.37 -26.22 18.92
C ASN A 178 -23.53 -24.94 18.90
N PRO A 179 -22.75 -24.67 19.96
CA PRO A 179 -21.77 -23.59 19.92
C PRO A 179 -20.77 -23.76 18.77
N GLY A 180 -20.51 -22.71 18.03
CA GLY A 180 -19.58 -22.71 16.93
C GLY A 180 -19.08 -21.33 16.57
N SER A 181 -18.06 -21.28 15.71
CA SER A 181 -17.49 -20.07 15.20
C SER A 181 -17.03 -20.21 13.75
N VAL A 182 -16.90 -19.08 13.09
CA VAL A 182 -16.19 -18.93 11.81
C VAL A 182 -15.13 -17.84 11.98
N THR A 183 -13.90 -18.15 11.59
CA THR A 183 -12.79 -17.18 11.66
C THR A 183 -12.34 -16.82 10.26
N VAL A 184 -12.32 -15.52 9.97
CA VAL A 184 -11.70 -14.96 8.78
C VAL A 184 -10.41 -14.28 9.21
N SER A 185 -9.29 -14.70 8.63
CA SER A 185 -7.95 -14.19 8.94
C SER A 185 -7.33 -13.58 7.72
N VAL A 186 -6.68 -12.44 7.89
CA VAL A 186 -5.77 -11.82 6.93
C VAL A 186 -4.36 -12.21 7.31
N LEU A 187 -3.63 -12.84 6.40
CA LEU A 187 -2.29 -13.36 6.62
C LEU A 187 -1.26 -12.57 5.82
N ALA A 188 -0.06 -12.42 6.37
CA ALA A 188 1.09 -11.90 5.66
C ALA A 188 1.54 -12.88 4.57
N ASN A 189 1.89 -12.35 3.41
CA ASN A 189 2.38 -13.10 2.24
C ASN A 189 1.35 -14.08 1.64
N GLY A 190 1.81 -14.84 0.66
CA GLY A 190 1.15 -15.96 0.02
C GLY A 190 1.98 -17.24 0.12
N GLY A 191 1.60 -18.29 -0.64
CA GLY A 191 2.37 -19.53 -0.73
C GLY A 191 2.29 -20.43 0.51
N HIS A 192 1.27 -20.26 1.34
CA HIS A 192 1.09 -21.08 2.55
C HIS A 192 0.77 -22.54 2.21
N THR A 193 1.53 -23.46 2.79
CA THR A 193 1.41 -24.92 2.57
C THR A 193 1.19 -25.73 3.84
N ASP A 194 1.14 -25.06 5.00
CA ASP A 194 0.89 -25.67 6.31
C ASP A 194 0.00 -24.74 7.13
N LEU A 195 -1.09 -25.27 7.67
CA LEU A 195 -2.11 -24.48 8.35
C LEU A 195 -1.59 -23.77 9.61
N ALA A 196 -0.76 -24.46 10.41
CA ALA A 196 -0.24 -23.85 11.63
C ALA A 196 0.71 -22.70 11.33
N THR A 197 1.56 -22.85 10.31
CA THR A 197 2.46 -21.80 9.84
C THR A 197 1.68 -20.63 9.21
N ALA A 198 0.63 -20.92 8.45
CA ALA A 198 -0.26 -19.91 7.90
C ALA A 198 -0.90 -19.06 9.01
N LEU A 199 -1.49 -19.70 10.01
CA LEU A 199 -2.10 -19.01 11.17
C LEU A 199 -1.07 -18.20 11.98
N ALA A 200 0.19 -18.62 12.02
CA ALA A 200 1.26 -17.87 12.67
C ALA A 200 1.65 -16.58 11.89
N ALA A 201 1.32 -16.51 10.60
CA ALA A 201 1.54 -15.34 9.75
C ALA A 201 0.37 -14.33 9.78
N LYS A 202 -0.57 -14.46 10.71
CA LYS A 202 -1.74 -13.60 10.83
C LYS A 202 -1.34 -12.13 11.06
N ILE A 203 -1.94 -11.25 10.26
CA ILE A 203 -1.91 -9.79 10.44
C ILE A 203 -3.08 -9.38 11.34
N GLU A 204 -4.30 -9.81 10.96
CA GLU A 204 -5.54 -9.51 11.68
C GLU A 204 -6.55 -10.63 11.46
N ASP A 205 -7.53 -10.78 12.35
CA ASP A 205 -8.64 -11.72 12.19
C ASP A 205 -9.90 -11.25 12.91
N PHE A 206 -11.00 -11.90 12.57
CA PHE A 206 -12.24 -11.82 13.33
C PHE A 206 -12.87 -13.21 13.46
N GLU A 207 -13.21 -13.58 14.70
CA GLU A 207 -13.96 -14.78 15.02
C GLU A 207 -15.44 -14.45 15.22
N GLY A 208 -16.26 -14.79 14.22
CA GLY A 208 -17.70 -14.64 14.26
C GLY A 208 -18.36 -15.74 15.05
N THR A 209 -19.15 -15.38 16.08
CA THR A 209 -19.85 -16.31 16.98
C THR A 209 -21.34 -16.04 17.09
N ASP A 210 -21.88 -15.11 16.30
CA ASP A 210 -23.32 -14.79 16.34
C ASP A 210 -24.14 -15.95 15.77
N GLN A 211 -24.91 -16.58 16.64
CA GLN A 211 -25.81 -17.68 16.35
C GLN A 211 -27.28 -17.31 16.65
N THR A 212 -27.63 -16.03 16.57
CA THR A 212 -29.03 -15.58 16.79
C THR A 212 -29.96 -16.03 15.67
N SER A 213 -29.44 -16.23 14.46
CA SER A 213 -30.19 -16.73 13.30
C SER A 213 -29.29 -17.57 12.39
N SER A 214 -29.77 -18.71 11.95
CA SER A 214 -29.10 -19.55 10.94
C SER A 214 -29.37 -19.12 9.49
N SER A 215 -30.14 -18.06 9.29
CA SER A 215 -30.58 -17.57 7.97
C SER A 215 -30.21 -16.13 7.68
N ASN A 216 -30.06 -15.33 8.73
CA ASN A 216 -29.68 -13.93 8.58
C ASN A 216 -28.16 -13.81 8.73
N TYR A 217 -27.53 -13.23 7.72
CA TYR A 217 -26.12 -12.96 7.75
C TYR A 217 -25.78 -11.72 8.57
N VAL A 218 -24.67 -11.79 9.26
CA VAL A 218 -24.05 -10.67 9.97
C VAL A 218 -22.93 -10.12 9.09
N GLN A 219 -22.87 -8.80 8.92
CA GLN A 219 -21.77 -8.14 8.26
C GLN A 219 -20.64 -7.89 9.24
N GLU A 220 -19.41 -8.17 8.79
CA GLU A 220 -18.18 -7.86 9.53
C GLU A 220 -17.16 -7.15 8.67
N ASN A 221 -16.30 -6.38 9.34
CA ASN A 221 -15.22 -5.62 8.75
C ASN A 221 -13.93 -5.90 9.50
N ILE A 222 -12.88 -6.25 8.76
CA ILE A 222 -11.53 -6.42 9.29
C ILE A 222 -10.67 -5.29 8.71
N SER A 223 -10.27 -4.33 9.56
CA SER A 223 -9.32 -3.28 9.20
C SER A 223 -7.90 -3.73 9.51
N PHE A 224 -6.98 -3.58 8.56
CA PHE A 224 -5.60 -4.01 8.74
C PHE A 224 -4.65 -3.15 7.91
N ASN A 225 -3.38 -3.08 8.35
CA ASN A 225 -2.28 -2.52 7.58
C ASN A 225 -1.43 -3.64 7.01
N THR A 226 -1.06 -3.54 5.75
CA THR A 226 -0.27 -4.58 5.06
C THR A 226 1.18 -4.67 5.54
N GLY A 227 1.69 -3.67 6.26
CA GLY A 227 3.12 -3.58 6.58
C GLY A 227 3.97 -3.68 5.32
N ALA A 228 5.07 -4.37 5.35
CA ALA A 228 5.96 -4.54 4.20
C ALA A 228 5.44 -5.54 3.13
N ASN A 229 4.23 -6.08 3.29
CA ASN A 229 3.72 -7.12 2.40
C ASN A 229 3.11 -6.52 1.12
N SER A 230 3.52 -7.02 -0.04
CA SER A 230 2.91 -6.76 -1.34
C SER A 230 1.91 -7.84 -1.77
N VAL A 231 1.77 -8.89 -0.97
CA VAL A 231 0.78 -9.96 -1.09
C VAL A 231 0.26 -10.28 0.30
N ILE A 232 -1.03 -10.47 0.42
CA ILE A 232 -1.70 -11.01 1.60
C ILE A 232 -2.51 -12.23 1.22
N SER A 233 -2.97 -12.98 2.21
CA SER A 233 -3.90 -14.09 1.99
C SER A 233 -5.11 -13.96 2.90
N ILE A 234 -6.27 -14.31 2.39
CA ILE A 234 -7.48 -14.51 3.18
C ILE A 234 -7.57 -16.01 3.49
N LEU A 235 -7.69 -16.35 4.77
CA LEU A 235 -7.92 -17.72 5.23
C LEU A 235 -9.20 -17.78 6.05
N ILE A 236 -10.08 -18.72 5.75
CA ILE A 236 -11.36 -18.91 6.45
C ILE A 236 -11.42 -20.31 7.01
N THR A 237 -11.71 -20.42 8.30
CA THR A 237 -11.89 -21.67 9.03
C THR A 237 -13.15 -21.62 9.88
N ASN A 238 -13.66 -22.79 10.31
CA ASN A 238 -14.76 -22.85 11.28
C ASN A 238 -14.49 -23.90 12.36
N GLN A 239 -15.23 -23.80 13.45
CA GLN A 239 -15.20 -24.77 14.55
C GLN A 239 -16.61 -25.00 15.10
N GLY A 240 -16.84 -26.21 15.60
CA GLY A 240 -18.01 -26.60 16.40
C GLY A 240 -19.29 -26.76 15.60
N GLU A 241 -19.71 -25.79 14.83
CA GLU A 241 -20.97 -25.81 14.07
C GLU A 241 -20.78 -25.44 12.61
N GLU A 242 -21.77 -25.75 11.76
CA GLU A 242 -21.78 -25.38 10.36
C GLU A 242 -21.83 -23.85 10.20
N ALA A 243 -20.91 -23.31 9.43
CA ALA A 243 -20.83 -21.90 9.10
C ALA A 243 -21.05 -21.66 7.61
N ARG A 244 -21.45 -20.44 7.27
CA ARG A 244 -21.50 -19.94 5.90
C ARG A 244 -20.89 -18.56 5.86
N VAL A 245 -20.19 -18.27 4.77
CA VAL A 245 -19.68 -16.91 4.46
C VAL A 245 -20.05 -16.56 3.04
N ASP A 246 -20.17 -15.26 2.77
CA ASP A 246 -20.62 -14.77 1.49
C ASP A 246 -20.22 -13.30 1.29
N ASN A 247 -20.23 -12.83 0.04
CA ASN A 247 -20.17 -11.43 -0.38
C ASN A 247 -18.97 -10.66 0.22
N PHE A 248 -17.77 -11.08 -0.17
CA PHE A 248 -16.52 -10.41 0.20
C PHE A 248 -16.29 -9.16 -0.64
N SER A 249 -15.74 -8.13 -0.03
CA SER A 249 -15.16 -6.97 -0.71
C SER A 249 -13.95 -6.45 0.08
N ILE A 250 -13.06 -5.74 -0.60
CA ILE A 250 -11.88 -5.11 0.00
C ILE A 250 -11.72 -3.71 -0.57
N GLU A 251 -11.39 -2.76 0.29
CA GLU A 251 -11.19 -1.35 -0.06
C GLU A 251 -9.89 -0.85 0.57
N ALA A 252 -9.14 -0.04 -0.15
CA ALA A 252 -8.03 0.75 0.40
C ALA A 252 -8.59 1.97 1.16
N GLN A 253 -7.91 2.39 2.23
CA GLN A 253 -8.32 3.51 3.09
C GLN A 253 -7.45 4.75 2.86
#